data_fddb9b4b037b9be77ea55a24613b92b1
#
_entry.id   fddb9b4b037b9be77ea55a24613b92b1
#
_cell.length_a   1.000
_cell.length_b   1.000
_cell.length_c   1.000
_cell.angle_alpha   90.00
_cell.angle_beta   90.00
_cell.angle_gamma   90.00
#
_symmetry.space_group_name_H-M   'P 1'
#
loop_
_entity.id
_entity.type
_entity.pdbx_description
1 polymer ?
#
loop_
_entity_poly.entity_id
_entity_poly.type
_entity_poly.pdbx_seq_one_letter_code
_entity_poly.pdbx_strand_id
1 'polypeptide(L)'
;MSVSILIDKSARRLRAYAQGRSVLDCRVALGFGATDGPKRREGDGRTPEGRYFICTKNAASRYHLALGISYPNASDARAAFERGEIDENTCSGIARAEAEKRRPDWQTPLGGYIMIHGEGAQARVGDWTAGCVALANLQMEKLFALAQPGDEVVIRP
;
A
#
# COMPACT_ATOMS: atom_id res chain seq x y z
N MET A 1 15.66 -12.93 5.33
CA MET A 1 14.94 -13.44 4.14
C MET A 1 13.97 -12.38 3.68
N SER A 2 14.04 -11.97 2.42
CA SER A 2 13.13 -10.95 1.90
C SER A 2 11.88 -11.60 1.32
N VAL A 3 10.79 -10.83 1.36
CA VAL A 3 9.50 -11.24 0.80
C VAL A 3 9.14 -10.24 -0.29
N SER A 4 8.57 -10.70 -1.38
CA SER A 4 7.95 -9.81 -2.36
C SER A 4 6.45 -10.02 -2.34
N ILE A 5 5.71 -8.92 -2.39
CA ILE A 5 4.25 -8.91 -2.28
C ILE A 5 3.68 -8.44 -3.60
N LEU A 6 2.73 -9.18 -4.14
CA LEU A 6 1.99 -8.83 -5.34
C LEU A 6 0.50 -8.72 -4.99
N ILE A 7 -0.06 -7.55 -5.25
CA ILE A 7 -1.49 -7.30 -5.06
C ILE A 7 -2.13 -7.11 -6.42
N ASP A 8 -3.10 -7.94 -6.74
CA ASP A 8 -3.87 -7.89 -7.97
C ASP A 8 -5.25 -7.33 -7.62
N LYS A 9 -5.51 -6.10 -8.05
CA LYS A 9 -6.74 -5.39 -7.68
C LYS A 9 -7.97 -6.03 -8.30
N SER A 10 -7.91 -6.37 -9.57
CA SER A 10 -9.08 -6.98 -10.25
C SER A 10 -9.44 -8.33 -9.66
N ALA A 11 -8.46 -9.11 -9.26
CA ALA A 11 -8.68 -10.42 -8.64
C ALA A 11 -8.99 -10.34 -7.15
N ARG A 12 -8.78 -9.19 -6.50
CA ARG A 12 -8.87 -9.04 -5.05
C ARG A 12 -8.00 -10.08 -4.33
N ARG A 13 -6.74 -10.23 -4.79
CA ARG A 13 -5.80 -11.22 -4.24
C ARG A 13 -4.50 -10.54 -3.85
N LEU A 14 -3.92 -11.02 -2.76
CA LEU A 14 -2.55 -10.70 -2.36
C LEU A 14 -1.77 -12.01 -2.33
N ARG A 15 -0.60 -12.01 -2.98
CA ARG A 15 0.33 -13.13 -2.94
C ARG A 15 1.67 -12.63 -2.40
N ALA A 16 2.27 -13.43 -1.55
CA ALA A 16 3.62 -13.16 -1.04
C ALA A 16 4.54 -14.31 -1.41
N TYR A 17 5.76 -13.97 -1.80
CA TYR A 17 6.75 -14.92 -2.26
C TYR A 17 8.04 -14.75 -1.45
N ALA A 18 8.64 -15.86 -1.06
CA ALA A 18 9.96 -15.92 -0.45
C ALA A 18 10.81 -16.89 -1.22
N GLN A 19 11.98 -16.47 -1.70
CA GLN A 19 12.89 -17.31 -2.49
C GLN A 19 12.17 -17.97 -3.68
N GLY A 20 11.31 -17.21 -4.37
CA GLY A 20 10.59 -17.69 -5.54
C GLY A 20 9.40 -18.59 -5.25
N ARG A 21 9.09 -18.86 -3.98
CA ARG A 21 7.99 -19.74 -3.60
C ARG A 21 6.84 -18.93 -2.99
N SER A 22 5.61 -19.31 -3.32
CA SER A 22 4.43 -18.71 -2.71
C SER A 22 4.36 -19.11 -1.24
N VAL A 23 4.37 -18.11 -0.36
CA VAL A 23 4.26 -18.32 1.10
C VAL A 23 2.92 -17.82 1.64
N LEU A 24 2.18 -17.05 0.84
CA LEU A 24 0.84 -16.59 1.19
C LEU A 24 0.06 -16.30 -0.10
N ASP A 25 -1.20 -16.69 -0.12
CA ASP A 25 -2.14 -16.35 -1.19
C ASP A 25 -3.52 -16.21 -0.54
N CYS A 26 -4.04 -14.98 -0.51
CA CYS A 26 -5.29 -14.71 0.18
C CYS A 26 -6.11 -13.62 -0.50
N ARG A 27 -7.39 -13.54 -0.13
CA ARG A 27 -8.29 -12.50 -0.59
C ARG A 27 -7.99 -11.20 0.14
N VAL A 28 -8.27 -10.08 -0.52
CA VAL A 28 -8.15 -8.75 0.07
C VAL A 28 -9.38 -7.91 -0.21
N ALA A 29 -9.63 -6.96 0.67
CA ALA A 29 -10.53 -5.85 0.42
C ALA A 29 -9.66 -4.62 0.07
N LEU A 30 -10.19 -3.74 -0.76
CA LEU A 30 -9.51 -2.57 -1.27
C LEU A 30 -10.25 -1.29 -0.87
N GLY A 31 -9.81 -0.16 -1.38
CA GLY A 31 -10.48 1.11 -1.19
C GLY A 31 -11.86 1.14 -1.86
N PHE A 32 -12.79 1.92 -1.29
CA PHE A 32 -14.14 2.02 -1.84
C PHE A 32 -14.16 2.60 -3.26
N GLY A 33 -13.09 3.29 -3.68
CA GLY A 33 -12.91 3.80 -5.05
C GLY A 33 -11.96 2.97 -5.90
N ALA A 34 -11.67 1.73 -5.52
CA ALA A 34 -10.63 0.92 -6.18
C ALA A 34 -10.91 0.65 -7.66
N THR A 35 -12.18 0.64 -8.09
CA THR A 35 -12.55 0.42 -9.49
C THR A 35 -12.43 1.67 -10.36
N ASP A 36 -12.18 2.83 -9.76
CA ASP A 36 -12.08 4.11 -10.47
C ASP A 36 -10.66 4.43 -10.95
N GLY A 37 -9.75 3.49 -10.85
CA GLY A 37 -8.35 3.66 -11.25
C GLY A 37 -7.40 3.81 -10.07
N PRO A 38 -6.14 4.17 -10.33
CA PRO A 38 -5.14 4.29 -9.28
C PRO A 38 -5.37 5.52 -8.39
N LYS A 39 -4.94 5.42 -7.15
CA LYS A 39 -5.00 6.53 -6.21
C LYS A 39 -4.20 7.73 -6.73
N ARG A 40 -4.79 8.92 -6.61
CA ARG A 40 -4.18 10.18 -7.06
C ARG A 40 -4.11 11.25 -5.98
N ARG A 41 -5.06 11.23 -5.04
CA ARG A 41 -5.17 12.28 -4.04
C ARG A 41 -5.79 11.77 -2.76
N GLU A 42 -5.58 12.52 -1.70
CA GLU A 42 -6.18 12.22 -0.41
C GLU A 42 -7.71 12.21 -0.54
N GLY A 43 -8.33 11.22 0.08
CA GLY A 43 -9.79 11.14 0.15
C GLY A 43 -10.47 10.53 -1.07
N ASP A 44 -9.74 10.12 -2.11
CA ASP A 44 -10.35 9.54 -3.30
C ASP A 44 -10.83 8.09 -3.11
N GLY A 45 -10.47 7.46 -1.99
CA GLY A 45 -10.87 6.08 -1.70
C GLY A 45 -10.23 5.04 -2.59
N ARG A 46 -9.25 5.43 -3.40
CA ARG A 46 -8.62 4.52 -4.37
C ARG A 46 -7.40 3.86 -3.76
N THR A 47 -7.15 2.63 -4.18
CA THR A 47 -5.91 1.91 -3.84
C THR A 47 -4.87 2.22 -4.92
N PRO A 48 -3.61 2.52 -4.55
CA PRO A 48 -2.57 2.85 -5.53
C PRO A 48 -2.29 1.69 -6.49
N GLU A 49 -1.69 2.03 -7.62
CA GLU A 49 -1.15 1.06 -8.58
C GLU A 49 0.29 1.45 -8.87
N GLY A 50 1.20 0.50 -8.79
CA GLY A 50 2.60 0.76 -9.04
C GLY A 50 3.51 -0.11 -8.17
N ARG A 51 4.76 0.31 -8.12
CA ARG A 51 5.80 -0.39 -7.38
C ARG A 51 6.17 0.40 -6.14
N TYR A 52 6.07 -0.26 -5.00
CA TYR A 52 6.30 0.33 -3.68
C TYR A 52 7.15 -0.60 -2.83
N PHE A 53 7.42 -0.20 -1.61
CA PHE A 53 8.08 -1.06 -0.60
C PHE A 53 7.40 -0.86 0.76
N ILE A 54 7.62 -1.81 1.66
CA ILE A 54 7.18 -1.70 3.05
C ILE A 54 8.07 -0.66 3.72
N CYS A 55 7.48 0.39 4.28
CA CYS A 55 8.24 1.44 4.95
C CYS A 55 8.00 1.51 6.46
N THR A 56 6.91 0.91 6.96
CA THR A 56 6.64 0.86 8.40
C THR A 56 6.03 -0.48 8.80
N LYS A 57 6.22 -0.87 10.06
CA LYS A 57 5.52 -2.00 10.69
C LYS A 57 4.90 -1.50 11.99
N ASN A 58 3.61 -1.74 12.18
CA ASN A 58 2.89 -1.33 13.37
C ASN A 58 2.08 -2.50 13.94
N ALA A 59 2.48 -2.96 15.13
CA ALA A 59 1.80 -4.05 15.83
C ALA A 59 0.61 -3.58 16.67
N ALA A 60 0.40 -2.27 16.77
CA ALA A 60 -0.67 -1.68 17.61
C ALA A 60 -1.68 -0.89 16.76
N SER A 61 -1.95 -1.34 15.53
CA SER A 61 -2.93 -0.73 14.64
C SER A 61 -4.36 -0.97 15.16
N ARG A 62 -5.26 -0.01 14.92
CA ARG A 62 -6.70 -0.21 15.19
C ARG A 62 -7.30 -1.34 14.35
N TYR A 63 -6.63 -1.74 13.27
CA TYR A 63 -7.01 -2.85 12.41
C TYR A 63 -6.08 -4.05 12.61
N HIS A 64 -5.70 -4.33 13.85
CA HIS A 64 -4.85 -5.42 14.29
C HIS A 64 -3.37 -5.15 14.01
N LEU A 65 -2.86 -5.52 12.85
CA LEU A 65 -1.47 -5.31 12.45
C LEU A 65 -1.45 -4.51 11.16
N ALA A 66 -0.42 -3.69 10.94
CA ALA A 66 -0.33 -2.88 9.74
C ALA A 66 1.11 -2.79 9.21
N LEU A 67 1.23 -2.92 7.88
CA LEU A 67 2.46 -2.70 7.13
C LEU A 67 2.25 -1.48 6.26
N GLY A 68 3.01 -0.41 6.48
CA GLY A 68 2.90 0.80 5.68
C GLY A 68 3.55 0.64 4.31
N ILE A 69 2.87 1.08 3.27
CA ILE A 69 3.36 1.08 1.90
C ILE A 69 3.91 2.47 1.56
N SER A 70 4.97 2.52 0.79
CA SER A 70 5.69 3.75 0.44
C SER A 70 4.99 4.62 -0.63
N TYR A 71 3.65 4.62 -0.67
CA TYR A 71 2.90 5.55 -1.51
C TYR A 71 2.91 6.94 -0.88
N PRO A 72 3.06 8.04 -1.64
CA PRO A 72 3.28 8.10 -3.08
C PRO A 72 4.73 7.82 -3.48
N ASN A 73 4.92 7.25 -4.67
CA ASN A 73 6.25 7.06 -5.24
C ASN A 73 6.61 8.20 -6.21
N ALA A 74 7.81 8.13 -6.79
CA ALA A 74 8.28 9.18 -7.70
C ALA A 74 7.39 9.32 -8.94
N SER A 75 6.86 8.22 -9.46
CA SER A 75 5.95 8.24 -10.60
C SER A 75 4.62 8.90 -10.26
N ASP A 76 4.07 8.59 -9.07
CA ASP A 76 2.85 9.25 -8.58
C ASP A 76 3.06 10.76 -8.44
N ALA A 77 4.20 11.15 -7.88
CA ALA A 77 4.53 12.56 -7.69
C ALA A 77 4.70 13.30 -9.01
N ARG A 78 5.38 12.70 -9.98
CA ARG A 78 5.56 13.31 -11.29
C ARG A 78 4.22 13.56 -11.98
N ALA A 79 3.33 12.59 -11.94
CA ALA A 79 1.99 12.74 -12.52
C ALA A 79 1.20 13.86 -11.85
N ALA A 80 1.26 13.95 -10.52
CA ALA A 80 0.61 15.03 -9.78
C ALA A 80 1.22 16.40 -10.10
N PHE A 81 2.54 16.47 -10.23
CA PHE A 81 3.23 17.71 -10.62
C PHE A 81 2.81 18.15 -12.03
N GLU A 82 2.75 17.22 -12.96
CA GLU A 82 2.32 17.53 -14.34
C GLU A 82 0.87 18.01 -14.41
N ARG A 83 0.02 17.56 -13.49
CA ARG A 83 -1.35 18.05 -13.37
C ARG A 83 -1.46 19.38 -12.61
N GLY A 84 -0.34 19.90 -12.08
CA GLY A 84 -0.33 21.13 -11.30
C GLY A 84 -0.87 20.98 -9.88
N GLU A 85 -0.92 19.78 -9.36
CA GLU A 85 -1.50 19.48 -8.04
C GLU A 85 -0.49 19.60 -6.89
N ILE A 86 0.79 19.49 -7.19
CA ILE A 86 1.88 19.69 -6.21
C ILE A 86 2.98 20.55 -6.84
N ASP A 87 3.79 21.17 -5.99
CA ASP A 87 4.93 21.96 -6.44
C ASP A 87 6.17 21.10 -6.68
N GLU A 88 7.21 21.73 -7.23
CA GLU A 88 8.46 21.03 -7.55
C GLU A 88 9.16 20.51 -6.30
N ASN A 89 9.14 21.24 -5.20
CA ASN A 89 9.77 20.81 -3.96
C ASN A 89 9.11 19.57 -3.38
N THR A 90 7.78 19.51 -3.40
CA THR A 90 7.02 18.34 -2.98
C THR A 90 7.35 17.14 -3.85
N CYS A 91 7.37 17.34 -5.17
CA CYS A 91 7.71 16.28 -6.12
C CYS A 91 9.13 15.75 -5.88
N SER A 92 10.11 16.63 -5.75
CA SER A 92 11.51 16.25 -5.50
C SER A 92 11.68 15.54 -4.18
N GLY A 93 10.98 15.98 -3.13
CA GLY A 93 11.03 15.35 -1.82
C GLY A 93 10.52 13.91 -1.83
N ILE A 94 9.45 13.65 -2.55
CA ILE A 94 8.89 12.30 -2.71
C ILE A 94 9.88 11.41 -3.47
N ALA A 95 10.43 11.91 -4.58
CA ALA A 95 11.40 11.16 -5.37
C ALA A 95 12.65 10.82 -4.56
N ARG A 96 13.12 11.75 -3.74
CA ARG A 96 14.28 11.53 -2.87
C ARG A 96 13.99 10.46 -1.82
N ALA A 97 12.83 10.49 -1.19
CA ALA A 97 12.45 9.49 -0.20
C ALA A 97 12.44 8.08 -0.81
N GLU A 98 11.92 7.93 -2.03
CA GLU A 98 11.95 6.65 -2.74
C GLU A 98 13.38 6.19 -3.01
N ALA A 99 14.22 7.08 -3.52
CA ALA A 99 15.63 6.76 -3.83
C ALA A 99 16.40 6.34 -2.58
N GLU A 100 16.08 6.92 -1.44
CA GLU A 100 16.74 6.63 -0.16
C GLU A 100 16.03 5.53 0.63
N LYS A 101 14.98 4.92 0.08
CA LYS A 101 14.19 3.86 0.74
C LYS A 101 13.62 4.32 2.08
N ARG A 102 13.17 5.57 2.13
CA ARG A 102 12.52 6.14 3.31
C ARG A 102 11.02 6.28 3.08
N ARG A 103 10.27 6.35 4.17
CA ARG A 103 8.85 6.70 4.11
C ARG A 103 8.70 8.07 3.45
N PRO A 104 7.88 8.21 2.40
CA PRO A 104 7.60 9.53 1.82
C PRO A 104 6.76 10.38 2.76
N ASP A 105 6.69 11.68 2.50
CA ASP A 105 5.75 12.55 3.20
C ASP A 105 4.33 12.11 2.87
N TRP A 106 3.57 11.73 3.89
CA TRP A 106 2.19 11.28 3.75
C TRP A 106 1.17 12.42 3.85
N GLN A 107 1.64 13.65 4.07
CA GLN A 107 0.77 14.82 4.27
C GLN A 107 0.80 15.77 3.08
N THR A 108 0.91 15.22 1.88
CA THR A 108 0.80 15.97 0.63
C THR A 108 -0.60 15.81 0.03
N PRO A 109 -0.95 16.61 -0.99
CA PRO A 109 -2.24 16.43 -1.68
C PRO A 109 -2.48 15.04 -2.27
N LEU A 110 -1.41 14.26 -2.54
CA LEU A 110 -1.56 12.88 -2.98
C LEU A 110 -2.13 11.96 -1.89
N GLY A 111 -2.02 12.37 -0.63
CA GLY A 111 -2.38 11.53 0.51
C GLY A 111 -1.24 10.60 0.92
N GLY A 112 -1.56 9.63 1.73
CA GLY A 112 -0.62 8.65 2.26
C GLY A 112 -1.34 7.69 3.18
N TYR A 113 -0.60 7.10 4.13
CA TYR A 113 -1.16 6.17 5.11
C TYR A 113 -1.83 4.96 4.45
N ILE A 114 -1.32 4.56 3.29
CA ILE A 114 -1.77 3.33 2.65
C ILE A 114 -1.06 2.16 3.32
N MET A 115 -1.86 1.30 3.94
CA MET A 115 -1.36 0.16 4.72
C MET A 115 -1.91 -1.14 4.15
N ILE A 116 -1.18 -2.21 4.37
CA ILE A 116 -1.72 -3.57 4.35
C ILE A 116 -2.04 -3.88 5.81
N HIS A 117 -3.30 -4.15 6.14
CA HIS A 117 -3.71 -4.34 7.53
C HIS A 117 -4.79 -5.42 7.67
N GLY A 118 -5.10 -5.78 8.90
CA GLY A 118 -6.17 -6.73 9.19
C GLY A 118 -7.54 -6.08 9.17
N GLU A 119 -8.56 -6.85 9.52
CA GLU A 119 -9.94 -6.38 9.62
C GLU A 119 -10.23 -5.73 10.97
N GLY A 120 -9.41 -6.04 11.99
CA GLY A 120 -9.66 -5.61 13.35
C GLY A 120 -10.70 -6.48 14.04
N ALA A 121 -11.58 -5.88 14.84
CA ALA A 121 -12.53 -6.61 15.67
C ALA A 121 -13.72 -7.18 14.89
N GLN A 122 -14.01 -6.68 13.69
CA GLN A 122 -15.19 -7.07 12.92
C GLN A 122 -14.82 -7.40 11.49
N ALA A 123 -15.31 -8.53 10.98
CA ALA A 123 -15.22 -8.85 9.56
C ALA A 123 -16.10 -7.89 8.77
N ARG A 124 -15.63 -7.50 7.58
CA ARG A 124 -16.32 -6.56 6.70
C ARG A 124 -16.41 -7.14 5.30
N VAL A 125 -17.30 -6.60 4.49
CA VAL A 125 -17.61 -7.11 3.14
C VAL A 125 -17.29 -6.04 2.11
N GLY A 126 -16.79 -6.48 0.95
CA GLY A 126 -16.50 -5.62 -0.20
C GLY A 126 -15.28 -4.73 0.00
N ASP A 127 -15.15 -3.74 -0.86
CA ASP A 127 -14.06 -2.75 -0.81
C ASP A 127 -14.45 -1.66 0.18
N TRP A 128 -14.08 -1.86 1.44
CA TRP A 128 -14.56 -1.02 2.54
C TRP A 128 -13.55 -0.01 3.04
N THR A 129 -12.31 -0.06 2.57
CA THR A 129 -11.25 0.82 3.09
C THR A 129 -11.25 2.19 2.40
N ALA A 130 -10.47 3.12 2.92
CA ALA A 130 -10.25 4.42 2.29
C ALA A 130 -9.08 4.39 1.28
N GLY A 131 -8.59 3.20 0.92
CA GLY A 131 -7.49 3.00 -0.01
C GLY A 131 -6.52 1.89 0.41
N CYS A 132 -6.54 1.51 1.68
CA CYS A 132 -5.69 0.43 2.21
C CYS A 132 -6.10 -0.93 1.65
N VAL A 133 -5.21 -1.90 1.84
CA VAL A 133 -5.43 -3.31 1.46
C VAL A 133 -5.67 -4.09 2.75
N ALA A 134 -6.86 -4.65 2.91
CA ALA A 134 -7.25 -5.34 4.15
C ALA A 134 -7.31 -6.85 3.94
N LEU A 135 -6.76 -7.60 4.89
CA LEU A 135 -6.76 -9.04 4.93
C LEU A 135 -7.55 -9.53 6.15
N ALA A 136 -7.99 -10.78 6.12
CA ALA A 136 -8.44 -11.44 7.34
C ALA A 136 -7.30 -11.42 8.38
N ASN A 137 -7.64 -11.28 9.66
CA ASN A 137 -6.63 -11.11 10.71
C ASN A 137 -5.59 -12.23 10.74
N LEU A 138 -5.99 -13.49 10.58
CA LEU A 138 -5.04 -14.61 10.56
C LEU A 138 -4.06 -14.53 9.40
N GLN A 139 -4.51 -14.10 8.23
CA GLN A 139 -3.64 -13.91 7.07
C GLN A 139 -2.68 -12.74 7.31
N MET A 140 -3.19 -11.68 7.93
CA MET A 140 -2.35 -10.52 8.28
C MET A 140 -1.25 -10.89 9.27
N GLU A 141 -1.55 -11.74 10.25
CA GLU A 141 -0.56 -12.23 11.21
C GLU A 141 0.58 -12.98 10.49
N LYS A 142 0.23 -13.83 9.53
CA LYS A 142 1.24 -14.55 8.72
C LYS A 142 2.11 -13.60 7.93
N LEU A 143 1.49 -12.66 7.25
CA LEU A 143 2.22 -11.69 6.44
C LEU A 143 3.13 -10.81 7.29
N PHE A 144 2.61 -10.31 8.40
CA PHE A 144 3.36 -9.45 9.32
C PHE A 144 4.62 -10.14 9.86
N ALA A 145 4.52 -11.43 10.16
CA ALA A 145 5.65 -12.20 10.65
C ALA A 145 6.77 -12.35 9.59
N LEU A 146 6.40 -12.38 8.30
CA LEU A 146 7.34 -12.60 7.20
C LEU A 146 7.93 -11.31 6.64
N ALA A 147 7.12 -10.27 6.52
CA ALA A 147 7.48 -9.04 5.82
C ALA A 147 8.33 -8.12 6.68
N GLN A 148 9.27 -7.42 6.02
CA GLN A 148 10.18 -6.48 6.67
C GLN A 148 10.20 -5.16 5.90
N PRO A 149 10.54 -4.03 6.55
CA PRO A 149 10.80 -2.79 5.84
C PRO A 149 11.82 -3.00 4.72
N GLY A 150 11.52 -2.43 3.55
CA GLY A 150 12.32 -2.60 2.34
C GLY A 150 11.81 -3.68 1.39
N ASP A 151 10.95 -4.57 1.85
CA ASP A 151 10.38 -5.61 0.98
C ASP A 151 9.50 -4.98 -0.10
N GLU A 152 9.60 -5.49 -1.32
CA GLU A 152 8.88 -4.95 -2.47
C GLU A 152 7.39 -5.26 -2.42
N VAL A 153 6.59 -4.27 -2.79
CA VAL A 153 5.14 -4.40 -2.96
C VAL A 153 4.77 -3.89 -4.35
N VAL A 154 4.23 -4.74 -5.18
CA VAL A 154 3.68 -4.36 -6.49
C VAL A 154 2.17 -4.45 -6.42
N ILE A 155 1.50 -3.36 -6.80
CA ILE A 155 0.03 -3.31 -6.88
C ILE A 155 -0.31 -3.06 -8.34
N ARG A 156 -1.07 -3.98 -8.92
CA ARG A 156 -1.48 -3.87 -10.32
C ARG A 156 -3.00 -3.82 -10.46
N PRO A 157 -3.50 -3.28 -11.61
CA PRO A 157 -4.94 -3.20 -11.89
C PRO A 157 -5.67 -4.51 -11.77
#